data_2a947727a809929f37161389164dc64f
#
_entry.id   2a947727a809929f37161389164dc64f
#
_cell.length_a   1.000
_cell.length_b   1.000
_cell.length_c   1.000
_cell.angle_alpha   90.00
_cell.angle_beta   90.00
_cell.angle_gamma   90.00
#
_symmetry.space_group_name_H-M   'P 1'
#
loop_
_entity.id
_entity.type
_entity.pdbx_description
1 polymer ?
#
loop_
_entity_poly.entity_id
_entity_poly.type
_entity_poly.pdbx_seq_one_letter_code
_entity_poly.pdbx_strand_id
1 'polypeptide(L)'
;MIWSSQYRREEALTALSTKVPLPFDWSPDGQRLLMTAENSDSHRWDIWVMPGIVTGSPLGPEALKITSHPTYDLSQPHYSPDGRWILFQAIREIPKVEASIYVIPANGGHWTLISKSQPWDDKPRWSPDGKKIYFISARGGVFNVWGIRFDPINGQPVGEAFQVTAFKNPNLMIPDKINFVELSLTQDKLVLAVEDRSGSIWVLDNVDR
;
A
#
# COMPACT_ATOMS: atom_id res chain seq x y z
N MET A 1 16.33 11.32 2.44
CA MET A 1 17.60 11.60 1.72
C MET A 1 17.44 11.12 0.31
N ILE A 2 17.69 11.95 -0.70
CA ILE A 2 17.69 11.53 -2.12
C ILE A 2 19.12 11.48 -2.61
N TRP A 3 19.47 10.41 -3.32
CA TRP A 3 20.72 10.30 -4.03
C TRP A 3 20.51 10.68 -5.50
N SER A 4 21.27 11.65 -5.99
CA SER A 4 21.28 12.04 -7.41
C SER A 4 22.52 11.48 -8.10
N SER A 5 22.33 10.63 -9.09
CA SER A 5 23.43 10.10 -9.91
C SER A 5 24.17 11.18 -10.70
N GLN A 6 23.49 12.27 -11.02
CA GLN A 6 24.06 13.39 -11.77
C GLN A 6 25.03 14.23 -10.93
N TYR A 7 24.76 14.40 -9.63
CA TYR A 7 25.54 15.27 -8.75
C TYR A 7 26.31 14.50 -7.68
N ARG A 8 26.13 13.18 -7.52
CA ARG A 8 26.72 12.33 -6.47
C ARG A 8 26.59 12.97 -5.08
N ARG A 9 25.45 13.59 -4.83
CA ARG A 9 25.21 14.36 -3.62
C ARG A 9 23.95 13.83 -2.90
N GLU A 10 24.07 13.69 -1.59
CA GLU A 10 22.96 13.39 -0.70
C GLU A 10 22.38 14.71 -0.19
N GLU A 11 21.07 14.89 -0.35
CA GLU A 11 20.37 16.08 0.16
C GLU A 11 19.22 15.65 1.05
N ALA A 12 19.07 16.30 2.20
CA ALA A 12 17.89 16.15 3.03
C ALA A 12 16.71 16.80 2.31
N LEU A 13 15.63 16.04 2.10
CA LEU A 13 14.47 16.53 1.36
C LEU A 13 13.68 17.60 2.10
N THR A 14 13.55 17.44 3.40
CA THR A 14 12.84 18.41 4.27
C THR A 14 12.95 18.00 5.74
N ALA A 15 12.69 18.97 6.63
CA ALA A 15 12.28 18.72 8.00
C ALA A 15 10.75 18.76 8.06
N LEU A 16 10.07 17.64 7.91
CA LEU A 16 8.65 17.56 8.23
C LEU A 16 8.49 17.75 9.74
N SER A 17 7.49 18.52 10.15
CA SER A 17 7.07 18.61 11.55
C SER A 17 6.43 17.32 12.09
N THR A 18 6.44 16.25 11.29
CA THR A 18 5.91 14.92 11.57
C THR A 18 7.02 13.97 12.03
N LYS A 19 6.69 13.00 12.86
CA LYS A 19 7.71 12.19 13.55
C LYS A 19 8.53 11.28 12.64
N VAL A 20 7.96 10.63 11.65
CA VAL A 20 8.69 9.73 10.74
C VAL A 20 7.98 9.65 9.39
N PRO A 21 8.47 10.30 8.34
CA PRO A 21 7.91 10.12 7.01
C PRO A 21 8.35 8.78 6.41
N LEU A 22 7.40 8.02 5.88
CA LEU A 22 7.65 6.80 5.12
C LEU A 22 7.36 7.07 3.64
N PRO A 23 8.38 7.08 2.78
CA PRO A 23 8.19 7.25 1.34
C PRO A 23 7.62 5.96 0.73
N PHE A 24 6.73 6.09 -0.23
CA PHE A 24 6.10 4.96 -0.91
C PHE A 24 6.25 4.99 -2.42
N ASP A 25 6.02 6.15 -3.05
CA ASP A 25 5.95 6.20 -4.50
C ASP A 25 6.29 7.58 -5.07
N TRP A 26 6.68 7.60 -6.36
CA TRP A 26 6.85 8.81 -7.12
C TRP A 26 5.68 9.05 -8.06
N SER A 27 5.31 10.31 -8.25
CA SER A 27 4.39 10.63 -9.35
C SER A 27 5.00 10.20 -10.69
N PRO A 28 4.17 9.83 -11.70
CA PRO A 28 4.66 9.38 -13.01
C PRO A 28 5.58 10.36 -13.73
N ASP A 29 5.46 11.66 -13.44
CA ASP A 29 6.34 12.71 -13.95
C ASP A 29 7.65 12.84 -13.15
N GLY A 30 7.83 12.06 -12.09
CA GLY A 30 9.02 12.06 -11.23
C GLY A 30 9.20 13.33 -10.39
N GLN A 31 8.20 14.20 -10.30
CA GLN A 31 8.33 15.49 -9.63
C GLN A 31 7.77 15.55 -8.22
N ARG A 32 6.97 14.55 -7.80
CA ARG A 32 6.30 14.53 -6.49
C ARG A 32 6.56 13.21 -5.80
N LEU A 33 6.94 13.28 -4.53
CA LEU A 33 7.11 12.11 -3.66
C LEU A 33 5.86 11.90 -2.82
N LEU A 34 5.28 10.72 -2.91
CA LEU A 34 4.13 10.30 -2.11
C LEU A 34 4.61 9.56 -0.86
N MET A 35 4.07 9.93 0.29
CA MET A 35 4.50 9.38 1.58
C MET A 35 3.33 9.29 2.56
N THR A 36 3.52 8.52 3.61
CA THR A 36 2.74 8.64 4.83
C THR A 36 3.58 9.23 5.95
N ALA A 37 2.93 9.94 6.85
CA ALA A 37 3.57 10.46 8.04
C ALA A 37 2.57 10.54 9.20
N GLU A 38 3.06 10.29 10.42
CA GLU A 38 2.26 10.41 11.63
C GLU A 38 1.89 11.87 11.89
N ASN A 39 0.63 12.14 12.07
CA ASN A 39 0.12 13.43 12.49
C ASN A 39 0.36 13.60 14.00
N SER A 40 1.01 14.70 14.40
CA SER A 40 1.40 14.96 15.79
C SER A 40 0.20 15.08 16.75
N ASP A 41 -0.95 15.55 16.26
CA ASP A 41 -2.12 15.81 17.08
C ASP A 41 -3.02 14.57 17.25
N SER A 42 -3.23 13.84 16.16
CA SER A 42 -4.12 12.67 16.14
C SER A 42 -3.42 11.35 16.39
N HIS A 43 -2.09 11.30 16.29
CA HIS A 43 -1.27 10.09 16.30
C HIS A 43 -1.71 9.08 15.21
N ARG A 44 -2.32 9.57 14.11
CA ARG A 44 -2.73 8.78 12.96
C ARG A 44 -1.79 9.00 11.79
N TRP A 45 -1.68 8.00 10.94
CA TRP A 45 -0.92 8.09 9.72
C TRP A 45 -1.77 8.73 8.61
N ASP A 46 -1.30 9.85 8.08
CA ASP A 46 -1.92 10.61 7.00
C ASP A 46 -1.13 10.45 5.71
N ILE A 47 -1.76 10.71 4.56
CA ILE A 47 -1.10 10.72 3.24
C ILE A 47 -0.66 12.14 2.90
N TRP A 48 0.60 12.27 2.52
CA TRP A 48 1.27 13.51 2.17
C TRP A 48 1.96 13.42 0.81
N VAL A 49 2.08 14.54 0.15
CA VAL A 49 2.87 14.71 -1.08
C VAL A 49 3.89 15.82 -0.86
N MET A 50 5.12 15.53 -1.22
CA MET A 50 6.17 16.52 -1.33
C MET A 50 6.31 16.93 -2.79
N PRO A 51 5.90 18.16 -3.17
CA PRO A 51 6.05 18.65 -4.54
C PRO A 51 7.46 19.18 -4.78
N GLY A 52 7.88 19.17 -6.03
CA GLY A 52 9.03 19.92 -6.52
C GLY A 52 10.38 19.50 -5.95
N ILE A 53 10.72 18.22 -5.98
CA ILE A 53 12.08 17.77 -5.72
C ILE A 53 12.95 18.18 -6.94
N VAL A 54 13.22 19.49 -7.03
CA VAL A 54 14.19 20.02 -7.98
C VAL A 54 15.53 20.08 -7.26
N THR A 55 16.46 19.26 -7.70
CA THR A 55 17.85 19.29 -7.21
C THR A 55 18.41 20.71 -7.29
N GLY A 56 18.86 21.22 -6.14
CA GLY A 56 19.52 22.53 -6.07
C GLY A 56 18.70 23.67 -5.44
N SER A 57 17.47 23.44 -4.99
CA SER A 57 16.75 24.41 -4.15
C SER A 57 17.12 24.18 -2.67
N PRO A 58 17.67 25.16 -1.97
CA PRO A 58 18.04 25.03 -0.55
C PRO A 58 16.84 24.94 0.39
N LEU A 59 15.64 25.19 -0.11
CA LEU A 59 14.38 25.07 0.60
C LEU A 59 13.44 24.23 -0.28
N GLY A 60 13.38 22.92 0.00
CA GLY A 60 12.33 22.09 -0.59
C GLY A 60 10.95 22.65 -0.30
N PRO A 61 9.99 22.52 -1.23
CA PRO A 61 8.63 22.97 -0.97
C PRO A 61 8.03 22.20 0.22
N GLU A 62 7.17 22.88 0.95
CA GLU A 62 6.45 22.28 2.07
C GLU A 62 5.60 21.10 1.62
N ALA A 63 5.64 19.99 2.37
CA ALA A 63 4.81 18.83 2.08
C ALA A 63 3.33 19.18 2.25
N LEU A 64 2.53 18.75 1.30
CA LEU A 64 1.09 18.98 1.28
C LEU A 64 0.36 17.74 1.78
N LYS A 65 -0.51 17.90 2.77
CA LYS A 65 -1.40 16.82 3.20
C LYS A 65 -2.49 16.62 2.16
N ILE A 66 -2.57 15.40 1.62
CA ILE A 66 -3.57 15.00 0.64
C ILE A 66 -4.85 14.58 1.33
N THR A 67 -4.71 13.77 2.37
CA THR A 67 -5.88 13.29 3.13
C THR A 67 -5.48 12.78 4.51
N SER A 68 -6.47 12.79 5.40
CA SER A 68 -6.38 12.28 6.77
C SER A 68 -7.72 11.69 7.18
N HIS A 69 -7.75 10.91 8.24
CA HIS A 69 -9.00 10.38 8.80
C HIS A 69 -8.90 10.25 10.33
N PRO A 70 -9.96 10.58 11.08
CA PRO A 70 -9.90 10.57 12.55
C PRO A 70 -9.78 9.16 13.16
N THR A 71 -10.14 8.11 12.42
CA THR A 71 -10.19 6.72 12.92
C THR A 71 -9.41 5.71 12.10
N TYR A 72 -8.87 6.09 10.96
CA TYR A 72 -8.06 5.21 10.11
C TYR A 72 -6.60 5.66 10.09
N ASP A 73 -5.70 4.70 10.11
CA ASP A 73 -4.31 4.86 9.70
C ASP A 73 -4.20 4.58 8.20
N LEU A 74 -3.59 5.50 7.47
CA LEU A 74 -3.46 5.40 6.02
C LEU A 74 -2.08 4.88 5.67
N SER A 75 -2.02 3.90 4.79
CA SER A 75 -0.78 3.20 4.45
C SER A 75 -0.70 2.87 2.97
N GLN A 76 0.51 2.62 2.50
CA GLN A 76 0.84 2.10 1.18
C GLN A 76 0.21 2.89 0.01
N PRO A 77 0.35 4.22 0.00
CA PRO A 77 -0.19 5.02 -1.09
C PRO A 77 0.64 4.87 -2.38
N HIS A 78 -0.06 4.71 -3.53
CA HIS A 78 0.54 4.58 -4.84
C HIS A 78 -0.19 5.41 -5.88
N TYR A 79 0.56 6.14 -6.70
CA TYR A 79 -0.01 6.84 -7.84
C TYR A 79 -0.54 5.88 -8.90
N SER A 80 -1.66 6.22 -9.52
CA SER A 80 -2.04 5.59 -10.79
C SER A 80 -1.02 5.92 -11.89
N PRO A 81 -0.86 5.07 -12.93
CA PRO A 81 0.09 5.31 -14.01
C PRO A 81 -0.10 6.63 -14.75
N ASP A 82 -1.31 7.17 -14.76
CA ASP A 82 -1.64 8.47 -15.34
C ASP A 82 -1.54 9.66 -14.36
N GLY A 83 -1.19 9.37 -13.09
CA GLY A 83 -0.99 10.38 -12.04
C GLY A 83 -2.26 11.04 -11.52
N ARG A 84 -3.45 10.62 -11.95
CA ARG A 84 -4.72 11.25 -11.55
C ARG A 84 -5.27 10.76 -10.22
N TRP A 85 -4.87 9.56 -9.79
CA TRP A 85 -5.41 8.88 -8.62
C TRP A 85 -4.30 8.45 -7.67
N ILE A 86 -4.63 8.37 -6.38
CA ILE A 86 -3.82 7.72 -5.35
C ILE A 86 -4.63 6.56 -4.79
N LEU A 87 -4.07 5.37 -4.90
CA LEU A 87 -4.56 4.12 -4.31
C LEU A 87 -3.91 3.95 -2.95
N PHE A 88 -4.66 3.51 -1.93
CA PHE A 88 -4.10 3.33 -0.59
C PHE A 88 -4.92 2.35 0.26
N GLN A 89 -4.31 1.89 1.33
CA GLN A 89 -4.94 1.09 2.38
C GLN A 89 -5.36 2.01 3.54
N ALA A 90 -6.55 1.78 4.08
CA ALA A 90 -7.02 2.41 5.31
C ALA A 90 -7.27 1.32 6.36
N ILE A 91 -6.60 1.45 7.51
CA ILE A 91 -6.59 0.47 8.60
C ILE A 91 -7.32 1.07 9.80
N ARG A 92 -8.26 0.31 10.36
CA ARG A 92 -8.93 0.63 11.62
C ARG A 92 -8.76 -0.51 12.61
N GLU A 93 -8.34 -0.19 13.81
CA GLU A 93 -8.07 -1.18 14.86
C GLU A 93 -9.24 -1.38 15.82
N ILE A 94 -10.05 -0.35 16.05
CA ILE A 94 -11.13 -0.36 17.05
C ILE A 94 -12.48 -0.06 16.38
N PRO A 95 -13.55 -0.75 16.72
CA PRO A 95 -13.69 -1.85 17.68
C PRO A 95 -13.23 -3.21 17.16
N LYS A 96 -12.91 -3.30 15.88
CA LYS A 96 -12.46 -4.52 15.20
C LYS A 96 -11.42 -4.15 14.17
N VAL A 97 -10.36 -4.92 14.13
CA VAL A 97 -9.30 -4.75 13.12
C VAL A 97 -9.88 -5.01 11.73
N GLU A 98 -9.80 -4.01 10.88
CA GLU A 98 -10.17 -4.11 9.46
C GLU A 98 -9.24 -3.26 8.60
N ALA A 99 -8.95 -3.74 7.40
CA ALA A 99 -8.23 -2.99 6.40
C ALA A 99 -8.97 -3.06 5.06
N SER A 100 -9.11 -1.92 4.43
CA SER A 100 -9.84 -1.76 3.18
C SER A 100 -9.03 -0.93 2.19
N ILE A 101 -9.29 -1.12 0.91
CA ILE A 101 -8.59 -0.42 -0.17
C ILE A 101 -9.47 0.71 -0.71
N TYR A 102 -8.86 1.88 -0.84
CA TYR A 102 -9.51 3.08 -1.35
C TYR A 102 -8.70 3.75 -2.45
N VAL A 103 -9.36 4.58 -3.22
CA VAL A 103 -8.76 5.50 -4.18
C VAL A 103 -9.24 6.92 -3.88
N ILE A 104 -8.37 7.89 -4.08
CA ILE A 104 -8.68 9.33 -3.97
C ILE A 104 -8.08 10.05 -5.19
N PRO A 105 -8.66 11.16 -5.67
CA PRO A 105 -7.98 12.02 -6.65
C PRO A 105 -6.61 12.48 -6.13
N ALA A 106 -5.61 12.57 -7.00
CA ALA A 106 -4.23 12.88 -6.62
C ALA A 106 -4.05 14.26 -5.96
N ASN A 107 -5.03 15.14 -6.12
CA ASN A 107 -5.09 16.45 -5.47
C ASN A 107 -6.01 16.51 -4.24
N GLY A 108 -6.43 15.33 -3.74
CA GLY A 108 -7.37 15.21 -2.62
C GLY A 108 -8.84 15.18 -3.05
N GLY A 109 -9.73 14.94 -2.09
CA GLY A 109 -11.17 14.89 -2.33
C GLY A 109 -11.86 13.70 -1.64
N HIS A 110 -12.90 13.16 -2.24
CA HIS A 110 -13.66 12.04 -1.69
C HIS A 110 -12.96 10.70 -1.94
N TRP A 111 -13.00 9.85 -0.93
CA TRP A 111 -12.52 8.47 -1.04
C TRP A 111 -13.52 7.60 -1.78
N THR A 112 -13.05 6.84 -2.75
CA THR A 112 -13.81 5.78 -3.39
C THR A 112 -13.39 4.43 -2.81
N LEU A 113 -14.32 3.68 -2.26
CA LEU A 113 -14.06 2.32 -1.78
C LEU A 113 -13.83 1.40 -2.97
N ILE A 114 -12.68 0.72 -3.00
CA ILE A 114 -12.31 -0.23 -4.05
C ILE A 114 -12.60 -1.65 -3.62
N SER A 115 -12.13 -2.03 -2.45
CA SER A 115 -12.35 -3.35 -1.90
C SER A 115 -12.44 -3.31 -0.39
N LYS A 116 -13.43 -4.03 0.12
CA LYS A 116 -13.62 -4.26 1.55
C LYS A 116 -13.82 -5.74 1.77
N SER A 117 -12.89 -6.34 2.47
CA SER A 117 -12.98 -7.72 2.91
C SER A 117 -12.78 -7.79 4.42
N GLN A 118 -13.44 -8.72 5.04
CA GLN A 118 -13.19 -9.00 6.44
C GLN A 118 -12.37 -10.29 6.55
N PRO A 119 -11.24 -10.26 7.25
CA PRO A 119 -10.77 -9.16 8.11
C PRO A 119 -9.84 -8.17 7.40
N TRP A 120 -9.25 -8.49 6.21
CA TRP A 120 -8.07 -7.77 5.77
C TRP A 120 -7.88 -7.76 4.25
N ASP A 121 -7.75 -6.57 3.65
CA ASP A 121 -7.23 -6.33 2.29
C ASP A 121 -5.94 -5.50 2.40
N ASP A 122 -4.87 -5.90 1.68
CA ASP A 122 -3.53 -5.35 1.83
C ASP A 122 -2.76 -5.28 0.50
N LYS A 123 -1.63 -4.57 0.50
CA LYS A 123 -0.69 -4.47 -0.63
C LYS A 123 -1.34 -4.06 -1.94
N PRO A 124 -2.13 -2.98 -1.97
CA PRO A 124 -2.78 -2.54 -3.19
C PRO A 124 -1.76 -2.08 -4.23
N ARG A 125 -1.95 -2.50 -5.48
CA ARG A 125 -1.08 -2.15 -6.63
C ARG A 125 -1.90 -1.89 -7.87
N TRP A 126 -1.53 -0.87 -8.61
CA TRP A 126 -2.07 -0.60 -9.94
C TRP A 126 -1.57 -1.60 -10.97
N SER A 127 -2.41 -1.99 -11.91
CA SER A 127 -1.90 -2.55 -13.17
C SER A 127 -1.18 -1.45 -13.96
N PRO A 128 -0.18 -1.80 -14.80
CA PRO A 128 0.57 -0.81 -15.58
C PRO A 128 -0.28 0.06 -16.53
N ASP A 129 -1.47 -0.43 -16.93
CA ASP A 129 -2.42 0.29 -17.76
C ASP A 129 -3.42 1.14 -16.95
N GLY A 130 -3.35 1.08 -15.60
CA GLY A 130 -4.24 1.80 -14.70
C GLY A 130 -5.71 1.33 -14.69
N LYS A 131 -6.03 0.21 -15.37
CA LYS A 131 -7.40 -0.28 -15.51
C LYS A 131 -7.78 -1.39 -14.55
N LYS A 132 -6.84 -1.82 -13.71
CA LYS A 132 -7.08 -2.81 -12.66
C LYS A 132 -6.29 -2.43 -11.41
N ILE A 133 -6.82 -2.86 -10.28
CA ILE A 133 -6.17 -2.78 -8.98
C ILE A 133 -6.03 -4.21 -8.48
N TYR A 134 -4.82 -4.59 -8.08
CA TYR A 134 -4.52 -5.87 -7.46
C TYR A 134 -4.22 -5.67 -5.98
N PHE A 135 -4.56 -6.66 -5.17
CA PHE A 135 -4.35 -6.61 -3.73
C PHE A 135 -4.33 -8.02 -3.14
N ILE A 136 -3.76 -8.17 -1.95
CA ILE A 136 -3.79 -9.41 -1.19
C ILE A 136 -5.02 -9.37 -0.27
N SER A 137 -5.80 -10.46 -0.24
CA SER A 137 -7.01 -10.57 0.57
C SER A 137 -7.17 -11.95 1.15
N ALA A 138 -7.65 -12.00 2.40
CA ALA A 138 -8.01 -13.24 3.10
C ALA A 138 -9.46 -13.69 2.81
N ARG A 139 -10.17 -13.07 1.87
CA ARG A 139 -11.51 -13.54 1.46
C ARG A 139 -11.41 -14.97 0.94
N GLY A 140 -12.21 -15.88 1.47
CA GLY A 140 -12.10 -17.30 1.17
C GLY A 140 -11.23 -18.10 2.13
N GLY A 141 -10.75 -17.49 3.22
CA GLY A 141 -10.12 -18.17 4.37
C GLY A 141 -8.60 -18.14 4.39
N VAL A 142 -7.94 -17.99 3.23
CA VAL A 142 -6.48 -17.88 3.12
C VAL A 142 -6.12 -16.70 2.22
N PHE A 143 -4.94 -16.12 2.45
CA PHE A 143 -4.47 -15.03 1.63
C PHE A 143 -4.23 -15.47 0.19
N ASN A 144 -4.80 -14.71 -0.73
CA ASN A 144 -4.62 -14.82 -2.16
C ASN A 144 -4.51 -13.44 -2.78
N VAL A 145 -3.96 -13.36 -3.99
CA VAL A 145 -4.03 -12.14 -4.80
C VAL A 145 -5.39 -12.09 -5.49
N TRP A 146 -6.01 -10.94 -5.38
CA TRP A 146 -7.28 -10.60 -6.01
C TRP A 146 -7.10 -9.39 -6.90
N GLY A 147 -7.98 -9.23 -7.86
CA GLY A 147 -8.02 -8.07 -8.74
C GLY A 147 -9.42 -7.51 -8.86
N ILE A 148 -9.52 -6.22 -9.15
CA ILE A 148 -10.77 -5.57 -9.53
C ILE A 148 -10.51 -4.65 -10.71
N ARG A 149 -11.47 -4.56 -11.64
CA ARG A 149 -11.38 -3.59 -12.73
C ARG A 149 -11.65 -2.19 -12.18
N PHE A 150 -11.02 -1.21 -12.79
CA PHE A 150 -11.15 0.18 -12.41
C PHE A 150 -11.40 1.06 -13.64
N ASP A 151 -12.34 1.96 -13.53
CA ASP A 151 -12.59 3.01 -14.53
C ASP A 151 -11.75 4.24 -14.16
N PRO A 152 -10.64 4.51 -14.86
CA PRO A 152 -9.78 5.63 -14.56
C PRO A 152 -10.38 6.98 -14.94
N ILE A 153 -11.49 7.02 -15.69
CA ILE A 153 -12.18 8.26 -16.05
C ILE A 153 -13.05 8.73 -14.87
N ASN A 154 -13.83 7.80 -14.31
CA ASN A 154 -14.81 8.11 -13.27
C ASN A 154 -14.27 7.81 -11.85
N GLY A 155 -13.11 7.16 -11.72
CA GLY A 155 -12.52 6.82 -10.42
C GLY A 155 -13.30 5.75 -9.65
N GLN A 156 -13.93 4.81 -10.35
CA GLN A 156 -14.81 3.83 -9.76
C GLN A 156 -14.35 2.38 -10.04
N PRO A 157 -14.55 1.45 -9.11
CA PRO A 157 -14.41 0.03 -9.40
C PRO A 157 -15.50 -0.43 -10.38
N VAL A 158 -15.19 -1.40 -11.23
CA VAL A 158 -16.10 -1.95 -12.23
C VAL A 158 -16.28 -3.45 -12.02
N GLY A 159 -17.50 -3.83 -11.68
CA GLY A 159 -17.88 -5.23 -11.41
C GLY A 159 -17.32 -5.77 -10.10
N GLU A 160 -17.29 -7.08 -9.97
CA GLU A 160 -16.84 -7.79 -8.78
C GLU A 160 -15.34 -8.07 -8.81
N ALA A 161 -14.75 -8.23 -7.62
CA ALA A 161 -13.38 -8.67 -7.49
C ALA A 161 -13.22 -10.12 -7.98
N PHE A 162 -12.13 -10.38 -8.71
CA PHE A 162 -11.80 -11.71 -9.23
C PHE A 162 -10.51 -12.25 -8.61
N GLN A 163 -10.45 -13.55 -8.40
CA GLN A 163 -9.27 -14.21 -7.84
C GLN A 163 -8.19 -14.37 -8.91
N VAL A 164 -6.95 -14.02 -8.57
CA VAL A 164 -5.77 -14.11 -9.43
C VAL A 164 -4.93 -15.36 -9.09
N THR A 165 -4.70 -15.60 -7.79
CA THR A 165 -4.01 -16.79 -7.29
C THR A 165 -4.99 -17.70 -6.53
N ALA A 166 -4.74 -18.99 -6.53
CA ALA A 166 -5.58 -19.96 -5.84
C ALA A 166 -4.72 -20.90 -4.99
N PHE A 167 -4.07 -20.36 -3.96
CA PHE A 167 -3.35 -21.18 -2.99
C PHE A 167 -4.33 -22.01 -2.18
N LYS A 168 -4.33 -23.32 -2.42
CA LYS A 168 -5.19 -24.30 -1.72
C LYS A 168 -4.38 -25.26 -0.86
N ASN A 169 -3.08 -25.31 -1.08
CA ASN A 169 -2.19 -26.16 -0.29
C ASN A 169 -1.84 -25.42 1.01
N PRO A 170 -2.16 -25.96 2.20
CA PRO A 170 -1.83 -25.33 3.46
C PRO A 170 -0.31 -25.19 3.69
N ASN A 171 0.49 -25.94 2.94
CA ASN A 171 1.95 -25.85 3.01
C ASN A 171 2.54 -24.80 2.05
N LEU A 172 1.78 -24.32 1.07
CA LEU A 172 2.23 -23.31 0.12
C LEU A 172 1.24 -22.15 0.11
N MET A 173 1.60 -21.04 0.73
CA MET A 173 0.69 -19.93 0.96
C MET A 173 1.40 -18.58 1.00
N ILE A 174 0.64 -17.52 0.88
CA ILE A 174 1.12 -16.18 1.24
C ILE A 174 1.31 -16.15 2.76
N PRO A 175 2.46 -15.69 3.29
CA PRO A 175 2.73 -15.65 4.73
C PRO A 175 1.63 -14.91 5.51
N ASP A 176 1.26 -15.45 6.68
CA ASP A 176 0.28 -14.80 7.56
C ASP A 176 0.78 -13.47 8.12
N LYS A 177 2.12 -13.31 8.20
CA LYS A 177 2.77 -12.05 8.58
C LYS A 177 2.82 -11.11 7.37
N ILE A 178 1.65 -10.67 6.94
CA ILE A 178 1.44 -9.88 5.72
C ILE A 178 2.27 -8.58 5.68
N ASN A 179 2.69 -8.04 6.83
CA ASN A 179 3.53 -6.85 6.92
C ASN A 179 4.89 -6.99 6.23
N PHE A 180 5.41 -8.22 6.11
CA PHE A 180 6.68 -8.53 5.46
C PHE A 180 6.52 -9.02 4.01
N VAL A 181 5.29 -9.08 3.52
CA VAL A 181 4.98 -9.46 2.15
C VAL A 181 4.95 -8.22 1.28
N GLU A 182 5.49 -8.32 0.08
CA GLU A 182 5.35 -7.31 -0.96
C GLU A 182 4.71 -7.93 -2.20
N LEU A 183 3.93 -7.12 -2.90
CA LEU A 183 3.32 -7.43 -4.19
C LEU A 183 3.88 -6.47 -5.23
N SER A 184 4.47 -7.00 -6.28
CA SER A 184 4.99 -6.21 -7.39
C SER A 184 4.42 -6.73 -8.71
N LEU A 185 4.19 -5.81 -9.64
CA LEU A 185 3.53 -6.09 -10.91
C LEU A 185 4.29 -5.43 -12.07
N THR A 186 4.40 -6.18 -13.14
CA THR A 186 4.72 -5.65 -14.47
C THR A 186 3.55 -5.91 -15.42
N GLN A 187 3.74 -5.65 -16.72
CA GLN A 187 2.71 -5.90 -17.72
C GLN A 187 2.27 -7.37 -17.80
N ASP A 188 3.21 -8.29 -17.57
CA ASP A 188 3.05 -9.73 -17.77
C ASP A 188 3.43 -10.59 -16.54
N LYS A 189 3.93 -9.95 -15.46
CA LYS A 189 4.43 -10.67 -14.29
C LYS A 189 3.84 -10.14 -13.00
N LEU A 190 3.61 -11.04 -12.09
CA LEU A 190 3.31 -10.78 -10.70
C LEU A 190 4.40 -11.44 -9.86
N VAL A 191 5.02 -10.66 -8.97
CA VAL A 191 6.03 -11.14 -8.01
C VAL A 191 5.44 -11.05 -6.62
N LEU A 192 5.53 -12.14 -5.90
CA LEU A 192 4.91 -12.32 -4.61
C LEU A 192 5.81 -13.23 -3.75
N ALA A 193 5.94 -12.91 -2.46
CA ALA A 193 6.55 -13.82 -1.51
C ALA A 193 5.58 -14.97 -1.18
N VAL A 194 6.06 -16.19 -1.28
CA VAL A 194 5.31 -17.40 -0.95
C VAL A 194 6.11 -18.20 0.07
N GLU A 195 5.44 -18.67 1.12
CA GLU A 195 6.01 -19.50 2.17
C GLU A 195 5.69 -20.97 1.90
N ASP A 196 6.69 -21.83 1.98
CA ASP A 196 6.52 -23.28 2.03
C ASP A 196 6.69 -23.73 3.49
N ARG A 197 5.61 -24.20 4.08
CA ARG A 197 5.57 -24.67 5.47
C ARG A 197 5.70 -26.17 5.53
N SER A 198 6.82 -26.65 6.01
CA SER A 198 7.00 -28.05 6.41
C SER A 198 7.09 -28.12 7.94
N GLY A 199 6.43 -29.10 8.53
CA GLY A 199 6.45 -29.33 9.97
C GLY A 199 6.47 -30.81 10.31
N SER A 200 7.00 -31.14 11.49
CA SER A 200 6.94 -32.48 12.06
C SER A 200 6.18 -32.44 13.37
N ILE A 201 5.35 -33.43 13.60
CA ILE A 201 4.72 -33.67 14.89
C ILE A 201 5.64 -34.58 15.69
N TRP A 202 6.04 -34.14 16.84
CA TRP A 202 6.84 -34.92 17.78
C TRP A 202 5.94 -35.41 18.91
N VAL A 203 5.95 -36.70 19.17
CA VAL A 203 5.28 -37.30 20.33
C VAL A 203 6.34 -37.57 21.39
N LEU A 204 6.11 -37.08 22.58
CA LEU A 204 6.94 -37.35 23.74
C LEU A 204 6.22 -38.39 24.62
N ASP A 205 6.80 -39.58 24.72
CA ASP A 205 6.28 -40.63 25.59
C ASP A 205 6.91 -40.50 27.00
N ASN A 206 6.17 -40.97 28.00
CA ASN A 206 6.65 -41.04 29.40
C ASN A 206 6.99 -39.70 30.06
N VAL A 207 6.11 -38.72 29.86
CA VAL A 207 6.28 -37.36 30.42
C VAL A 207 6.17 -37.32 31.94
N ASP A 208 5.62 -38.38 32.58
CA ASP A 208 5.36 -38.44 34.04
C ASP A 208 6.33 -39.37 34.81
N ARG A 209 7.55 -39.48 34.37
CA ARG A 209 8.61 -40.23 35.10
C ARG A 209 9.61 -39.32 35.76
#